data_a017ae305d6ecb9ef3d9f9c96a72f005
#
_entry.id   a017ae305d6ecb9ef3d9f9c96a72f005
#
_cell.length_a   1.000
_cell.length_b   1.000
_cell.length_c   1.000
_cell.angle_alpha   90.00
_cell.angle_beta   90.00
_cell.angle_gamma   90.00
#
_symmetry.space_group_name_H-M   'P 1'
#
loop_
_entity.id
_entity.type
_entity.pdbx_description
1 polymer ?
#
loop_
_entity_poly.entity_id
_entity_poly.type
_entity_poly.pdbx_seq_one_letter_code
_entity_poly.pdbx_strand_id
1 'polypeptide(L)'
;MQHTQNYQLSRWEKDDRIMMEDFNADNEKIDAALKANADAVGALEVGKADAEDVTALGETVTALTAGLGSGGQNARIAWGSYTGNGKYGSGNPNSLTFDFVPVAVIIGCDSFSRYQAWPTVAIRGAAGMHCDNATGMTTQCYVTWTGSGLSWYNSDCASDQNNNSGSIYYYVALGYSA
;
A
#
# COMPACT_ATOMS: atom_id res chain seq x y z
N MET A 1 -27.30 -3.12 61.40
CA MET A 1 -26.01 -2.89 60.70
C MET A 1 -26.24 -2.87 59.21
N GLN A 2 -25.73 -1.90 58.51
CA GLN A 2 -25.78 -1.78 57.02
C GLN A 2 -24.42 -2.13 56.43
N HIS A 3 -24.32 -2.17 55.10
CA HIS A 3 -23.06 -2.43 54.39
C HIS A 3 -22.74 -1.35 53.36
N THR A 4 -21.47 -1.18 53.07
CA THR A 4 -21.01 -0.31 51.99
C THR A 4 -21.35 -0.93 50.62
N GLN A 5 -21.61 -0.07 49.61
CA GLN A 5 -22.09 -0.52 48.29
C GLN A 5 -21.07 -1.38 47.56
N ASN A 6 -19.78 -1.03 47.55
CA ASN A 6 -18.77 -1.68 46.70
C ASN A 6 -18.18 -2.93 47.36
N TYR A 7 -17.70 -2.83 48.58
CA TYR A 7 -16.95 -3.89 49.24
C TYR A 7 -17.75 -4.60 50.33
N GLN A 8 -19.03 -4.21 50.53
CA GLN A 8 -19.93 -4.80 51.53
C GLN A 8 -19.33 -4.78 52.95
N LEU A 9 -18.56 -3.73 53.28
CA LEU A 9 -17.99 -3.52 54.58
C LEU A 9 -19.08 -3.09 55.57
N SER A 10 -18.94 -3.43 56.84
CA SER A 10 -19.88 -3.09 57.86
C SER A 10 -20.01 -1.57 58.05
N ARG A 11 -21.26 -1.09 58.09
CA ARG A 11 -21.62 0.30 58.44
C ARG A 11 -22.40 0.27 59.73
N TRP A 12 -21.73 0.66 60.81
CA TRP A 12 -22.38 0.71 62.12
C TRP A 12 -23.18 1.98 62.31
N GLU A 13 -24.36 1.82 62.91
CA GLU A 13 -25.18 2.93 63.39
C GLU A 13 -25.02 3.04 64.90
N LYS A 14 -25.54 4.13 65.51
CA LYS A 14 -25.32 4.44 66.94
C LYS A 14 -25.76 3.35 67.88
N ASP A 15 -26.78 2.58 67.51
CA ASP A 15 -27.36 1.53 68.32
C ASP A 15 -26.88 0.11 67.98
N ASP A 16 -25.96 0.00 66.98
CA ASP A 16 -25.37 -1.26 66.59
C ASP A 16 -24.32 -1.72 67.62
N ARG A 17 -24.32 -3.02 67.90
CA ARG A 17 -23.24 -3.64 68.68
C ARG A 17 -22.09 -3.97 67.79
N ILE A 18 -20.91 -3.37 68.02
CA ILE A 18 -19.68 -3.65 67.26
C ILE A 18 -19.13 -5.01 67.76
N MET A 19 -19.00 -5.96 66.83
CA MET A 19 -18.45 -7.28 67.06
C MET A 19 -17.06 -7.42 66.45
N MET A 20 -16.19 -8.20 67.12
CA MET A 20 -14.84 -8.46 66.59
C MET A 20 -14.89 -9.23 65.25
N GLU A 21 -15.89 -10.12 65.15
CA GLU A 21 -16.15 -10.91 63.93
C GLU A 21 -16.45 -10.04 62.73
N ASP A 22 -17.19 -8.94 62.89
CA ASP A 22 -17.50 -8.00 61.81
C ASP A 22 -16.25 -7.28 61.34
N PHE A 23 -15.37 -6.87 62.27
CA PHE A 23 -14.06 -6.27 61.92
C PHE A 23 -13.16 -7.25 61.16
N ASN A 24 -13.08 -8.49 61.62
CA ASN A 24 -12.26 -9.50 60.96
C ASN A 24 -12.78 -9.80 59.54
N ALA A 25 -14.10 -9.94 59.40
CA ALA A 25 -14.72 -10.13 58.08
C ALA A 25 -14.49 -8.94 57.12
N ASP A 26 -14.53 -7.74 57.64
CA ASP A 26 -14.22 -6.54 56.82
C ASP A 26 -12.75 -6.47 56.43
N ASN A 27 -11.82 -6.81 57.34
CA ASN A 27 -10.39 -6.89 57.03
C ASN A 27 -10.09 -7.94 55.94
N GLU A 28 -10.75 -9.12 55.99
CA GLU A 28 -10.61 -10.15 54.97
C GLU A 28 -11.08 -9.67 53.59
N LYS A 29 -12.21 -8.95 53.54
CA LYS A 29 -12.69 -8.35 52.28
C LYS A 29 -11.72 -7.29 51.72
N ILE A 30 -11.16 -6.45 52.59
CA ILE A 30 -10.19 -5.41 52.20
C ILE A 30 -8.91 -6.07 51.69
N ASP A 31 -8.38 -7.06 52.41
CA ASP A 31 -7.17 -7.78 52.03
C ASP A 31 -7.34 -8.47 50.66
N ALA A 32 -8.45 -9.18 50.46
CA ALA A 32 -8.77 -9.82 49.19
C ALA A 32 -8.90 -8.82 48.05
N ALA A 33 -9.52 -7.66 48.27
CA ALA A 33 -9.67 -6.62 47.27
C ALA A 33 -8.32 -5.97 46.91
N LEU A 34 -7.47 -5.71 47.89
CA LEU A 34 -6.12 -5.17 47.69
C LEU A 34 -5.24 -6.17 46.91
N LYS A 35 -5.32 -7.46 47.29
CA LYS A 35 -4.60 -8.52 46.56
C LYS A 35 -5.04 -8.61 45.11
N ALA A 36 -6.34 -8.59 44.85
CA ALA A 36 -6.88 -8.62 43.49
C ALA A 36 -6.41 -7.39 42.64
N ASN A 37 -6.40 -6.22 43.28
CA ASN A 37 -5.88 -5.02 42.59
C ASN A 37 -4.37 -5.13 42.30
N ALA A 38 -3.57 -5.62 43.25
CA ALA A 38 -2.14 -5.81 43.04
C ALA A 38 -1.87 -6.82 41.92
N ASP A 39 -2.62 -7.91 41.84
CA ASP A 39 -2.51 -8.89 40.77
C ASP A 39 -2.93 -8.31 39.41
N ALA A 40 -3.99 -7.53 39.37
CA ALA A 40 -4.44 -6.86 38.15
C ALA A 40 -3.41 -5.83 37.64
N VAL A 41 -2.80 -5.05 38.55
CA VAL A 41 -1.72 -4.11 38.18
C VAL A 41 -0.51 -4.86 37.65
N GLY A 42 -0.10 -5.94 38.32
CA GLY A 42 1.03 -6.76 37.85
C GLY A 42 0.77 -7.38 36.46
N ALA A 43 -0.46 -7.84 36.21
CA ALA A 43 -0.84 -8.35 34.89
C ALA A 43 -0.82 -7.26 33.79
N LEU A 44 -1.25 -6.04 34.12
CA LEU A 44 -1.19 -4.89 33.21
C LEU A 44 0.26 -4.47 32.89
N GLU A 45 1.14 -4.51 33.88
CA GLU A 45 2.56 -4.19 33.70
C GLU A 45 3.26 -5.20 32.77
N VAL A 46 2.97 -6.49 32.94
CA VAL A 46 3.50 -7.56 32.06
C VAL A 46 2.92 -7.48 30.64
N GLY A 47 1.66 -7.08 30.50
CA GLY A 47 1.01 -6.98 29.19
C GLY A 47 1.24 -5.65 28.45
N LYS A 48 1.84 -4.68 29.11
CA LYS A 48 2.13 -3.37 28.52
C LYS A 48 3.43 -3.43 27.72
N ALA A 49 3.35 -3.06 26.45
CA ALA A 49 4.57 -2.91 25.65
C ALA A 49 5.47 -1.83 26.25
N ASP A 50 6.76 -2.12 26.37
CA ASP A 50 7.73 -1.14 26.84
C ASP A 50 7.78 0.07 25.90
N ALA A 51 7.96 1.26 26.46
CA ALA A 51 8.05 2.49 25.68
C ALA A 51 9.23 2.46 24.68
N GLU A 52 10.30 1.74 25.01
CA GLU A 52 11.44 1.50 24.12
C GLU A 52 11.04 0.64 22.93
N ASP A 53 10.28 -0.44 23.13
CA ASP A 53 9.81 -1.31 22.06
C ASP A 53 8.88 -0.58 21.09
N VAL A 54 7.97 0.26 21.62
CA VAL A 54 7.09 1.10 20.80
C VAL A 54 7.88 2.11 19.98
N THR A 55 8.91 2.71 20.56
CA THR A 55 9.81 3.64 19.87
C THR A 55 10.60 2.93 18.77
N ALA A 56 11.20 1.78 19.05
CA ALA A 56 11.94 0.97 18.09
C ALA A 56 11.07 0.50 16.92
N LEU A 57 9.81 0.12 17.21
CA LEU A 57 8.84 -0.21 16.17
C LEU A 57 8.53 1.01 15.30
N GLY A 58 8.35 2.19 15.89
CA GLY A 58 8.14 3.45 15.17
C GLY A 58 9.31 3.81 14.25
N GLU A 59 10.54 3.63 14.71
CA GLU A 59 11.74 3.84 13.91
C GLU A 59 11.83 2.83 12.75
N THR A 60 11.51 1.56 13.02
CA THR A 60 11.48 0.51 11.99
C THR A 60 10.45 0.81 10.90
N VAL A 61 9.24 1.23 11.29
CA VAL A 61 8.18 1.64 10.34
C VAL A 61 8.63 2.85 9.51
N THR A 62 9.25 3.82 10.14
CA THR A 62 9.78 5.01 9.46
C THR A 62 10.87 4.64 8.44
N ALA A 63 11.83 3.78 8.82
CA ALA A 63 12.88 3.30 7.94
C ALA A 63 12.32 2.47 6.77
N LEU A 64 11.33 1.62 7.03
CA LEU A 64 10.66 0.83 6.00
C LEU A 64 9.91 1.72 5.01
N THR A 65 9.19 2.74 5.50
CA THR A 65 8.48 3.71 4.67
C THR A 65 9.45 4.51 3.81
N ALA A 66 10.59 4.92 4.36
CA ALA A 66 11.66 5.59 3.60
C ALA A 66 12.32 4.68 2.56
N GLY A 67 12.40 3.37 2.83
CA GLY A 67 12.98 2.37 1.93
C GLY A 67 12.06 1.91 0.78
N LEU A 68 10.76 2.23 0.85
CA LEU A 68 9.76 1.83 -0.16
C LEU A 68 9.81 2.66 -1.45
N GLY A 69 10.98 3.01 -1.91
CA GLY A 69 11.19 3.72 -3.16
C GLY A 69 12.26 4.80 -3.03
N SER A 70 12.87 5.17 -4.13
CA SER A 70 13.85 6.26 -4.18
C SER A 70 13.16 7.57 -3.77
N GLY A 71 13.43 8.05 -2.58
CA GLY A 71 12.83 9.27 -2.04
C GLY A 71 11.53 9.06 -1.24
N GLY A 72 11.25 7.84 -0.74
CA GLY A 72 10.09 7.56 0.11
C GLY A 72 8.75 7.48 -0.66
N GLN A 73 8.78 7.31 -1.96
CA GLN A 73 7.60 7.22 -2.80
C GLN A 73 7.15 5.77 -2.97
N ASN A 74 5.87 5.51 -2.74
CA ASN A 74 5.28 4.18 -2.93
C ASN A 74 5.29 3.77 -4.40
N ALA A 75 5.74 2.55 -4.69
CA ALA A 75 5.62 1.97 -6.02
C ALA A 75 4.13 1.89 -6.43
N ARG A 76 3.83 2.30 -7.64
CA ARG A 76 2.50 2.25 -8.24
C ARG A 76 2.53 1.33 -9.45
N ILE A 77 1.46 0.56 -9.62
CA ILE A 77 1.26 -0.32 -10.76
C ILE A 77 -0.13 -0.02 -11.33
N ALA A 78 -0.19 0.17 -12.65
CA ALA A 78 -1.44 0.22 -13.39
C ALA A 78 -1.38 -0.75 -14.57
N TRP A 79 -2.53 -1.29 -14.93
CA TRP A 79 -2.69 -2.12 -16.13
C TRP A 79 -4.00 -1.79 -16.82
N GLY A 80 -4.07 -2.09 -18.10
CA GLY A 80 -5.27 -1.85 -18.91
C GLY A 80 -5.07 -2.27 -20.33
N SER A 81 -5.98 -1.84 -21.18
CA SER A 81 -5.93 -2.11 -22.62
C SER A 81 -6.47 -0.93 -23.41
N TYR A 82 -6.10 -0.89 -24.69
CA TYR A 82 -6.70 -0.01 -25.70
C TYR A 82 -6.85 -0.77 -27.02
N THR A 83 -7.76 -0.30 -27.87
CA THR A 83 -7.95 -0.85 -29.21
C THR A 83 -7.23 0.04 -30.22
N GLY A 84 -6.40 -0.54 -31.08
CA GLY A 84 -5.73 0.15 -32.15
C GLY A 84 -6.72 0.71 -33.19
N ASN A 85 -6.41 1.87 -33.71
CA ASN A 85 -7.25 2.59 -34.70
C ASN A 85 -6.64 2.64 -36.10
N GLY A 86 -5.47 2.03 -36.33
CA GLY A 86 -4.75 1.98 -37.59
C GLY A 86 -4.04 3.26 -37.98
N LYS A 87 -4.09 4.32 -37.18
CA LYS A 87 -3.37 5.58 -37.45
C LYS A 87 -1.95 5.50 -36.87
N TYR A 88 -1.03 6.24 -37.49
CA TYR A 88 0.37 6.28 -37.06
C TYR A 88 1.04 7.63 -37.45
N GLY A 89 2.30 7.80 -37.07
CA GLY A 89 3.09 8.99 -37.34
C GLY A 89 2.91 10.09 -36.29
N SER A 90 3.71 11.12 -36.38
CA SER A 90 3.78 12.25 -35.46
C SER A 90 2.48 13.03 -35.31
N GLY A 91 1.62 13.01 -36.32
CA GLY A 91 0.28 13.62 -36.29
C GLY A 91 -0.79 12.76 -35.59
N ASN A 92 -0.49 11.52 -35.27
CA ASN A 92 -1.41 10.56 -34.62
C ASN A 92 -0.70 9.73 -33.54
N PRO A 93 -0.11 10.33 -32.52
CA PRO A 93 0.57 9.59 -31.47
C PRO A 93 -0.45 8.83 -30.62
N ASN A 94 -0.06 7.66 -30.14
CA ASN A 94 -0.74 7.00 -29.04
C ASN A 94 -0.39 7.68 -27.72
N SER A 95 -1.25 7.58 -26.71
CA SER A 95 -0.95 8.12 -25.39
C SER A 95 -1.59 7.29 -24.27
N LEU A 96 -0.93 7.25 -23.12
CA LEU A 96 -1.43 6.71 -21.87
C LEU A 96 -1.21 7.74 -20.76
N THR A 97 -2.18 7.86 -19.86
CA THR A 97 -2.12 8.75 -18.72
C THR A 97 -2.46 7.97 -17.46
N PHE A 98 -1.79 8.26 -16.36
CA PHE A 98 -1.90 7.58 -15.07
C PHE A 98 -2.13 8.60 -13.95
N ASP A 99 -2.50 8.14 -12.76
CA ASP A 99 -2.61 8.93 -11.52
C ASP A 99 -1.29 9.01 -10.75
N PHE A 100 -0.18 8.61 -11.39
CA PHE A 100 1.17 8.59 -10.83
C PHE A 100 2.21 8.91 -11.90
N VAL A 101 3.47 9.07 -11.51
CA VAL A 101 4.59 9.30 -12.43
C VAL A 101 5.10 7.95 -12.96
N PRO A 102 4.81 7.57 -14.21
CA PRO A 102 5.26 6.30 -14.75
C PRO A 102 6.77 6.35 -15.06
N VAL A 103 7.50 5.29 -14.72
CA VAL A 103 8.94 5.11 -15.03
C VAL A 103 9.18 4.03 -16.07
N ALA A 104 8.26 3.07 -16.19
CA ALA A 104 8.31 2.05 -17.23
C ALA A 104 6.89 1.69 -17.67
N VAL A 105 6.72 1.45 -18.96
CA VAL A 105 5.46 0.95 -19.54
C VAL A 105 5.79 -0.18 -20.50
N ILE A 106 5.14 -1.33 -20.29
CA ILE A 106 5.24 -2.52 -21.13
C ILE A 106 3.94 -2.66 -21.90
N ILE A 107 4.00 -2.83 -23.22
CA ILE A 107 2.83 -2.92 -24.09
C ILE A 107 2.92 -4.22 -24.89
N GLY A 108 1.89 -5.04 -24.86
CA GLY A 108 1.77 -6.28 -25.63
C GLY A 108 0.46 -6.33 -26.41
N CYS A 109 0.43 -7.08 -27.52
CA CYS A 109 -0.76 -7.28 -28.34
C CYS A 109 -1.46 -8.60 -27.98
N ASP A 110 -2.79 -8.66 -28.14
CA ASP A 110 -3.61 -9.86 -27.92
C ASP A 110 -3.44 -10.94 -29.01
N SER A 111 -2.96 -10.55 -30.20
CA SER A 111 -2.77 -11.49 -31.30
C SER A 111 -1.30 -11.91 -31.44
N PHE A 112 -1.10 -13.24 -31.37
CA PHE A 112 0.16 -13.90 -31.67
C PHE A 112 0.36 -13.95 -33.20
N SER A 113 0.67 -12.80 -33.80
CA SER A 113 1.14 -12.80 -35.19
C SER A 113 2.67 -12.79 -35.20
N ARG A 114 3.28 -13.33 -36.26
CA ARG A 114 4.76 -13.30 -36.44
C ARG A 114 5.34 -11.88 -36.33
N TYR A 115 4.48 -10.91 -36.35
CA TYR A 115 4.80 -9.49 -36.51
C TYR A 115 4.70 -8.68 -35.19
N GLN A 116 4.21 -9.30 -34.09
CA GLN A 116 3.98 -8.63 -32.82
C GLN A 116 4.21 -9.56 -31.62
N ALA A 117 5.19 -10.47 -31.74
CA ALA A 117 5.45 -11.49 -30.72
C ALA A 117 6.13 -10.94 -29.44
N TRP A 118 6.70 -9.74 -29.49
CA TRP A 118 7.50 -9.19 -28.40
C TRP A 118 6.82 -7.97 -27.78
N PRO A 119 6.79 -7.88 -26.45
CA PRO A 119 6.30 -6.67 -25.80
C PRO A 119 7.24 -5.50 -26.06
N THR A 120 6.66 -4.35 -26.34
CA THR A 120 7.36 -3.08 -26.42
C THR A 120 7.56 -2.51 -25.03
N VAL A 121 8.76 -2.04 -24.69
CA VAL A 121 9.10 -1.49 -23.38
C VAL A 121 9.57 -0.05 -23.52
N ALA A 122 8.84 0.87 -22.88
CA ALA A 122 9.22 2.26 -22.73
C ALA A 122 9.80 2.50 -21.33
N ILE A 123 10.99 3.09 -21.26
CA ILE A 123 11.65 3.46 -20.00
C ILE A 123 11.80 4.98 -19.95
N ARG A 124 11.40 5.61 -18.85
CA ARG A 124 11.54 7.06 -18.67
C ARG A 124 13.01 7.49 -18.75
N GLY A 125 13.27 8.50 -19.56
CA GLY A 125 14.63 8.96 -19.87
C GLY A 125 15.24 8.34 -21.12
N ALA A 126 14.67 7.25 -21.66
CA ALA A 126 15.06 6.74 -22.97
C ALA A 126 14.41 7.59 -24.09
N ALA A 127 15.16 7.87 -25.15
CA ALA A 127 14.70 8.70 -26.29
C ALA A 127 13.68 7.97 -27.18
N GLY A 128 13.51 6.67 -27.03
CA GLY A 128 12.58 5.88 -27.79
C GLY A 128 12.40 4.50 -27.20
N MET A 129 11.44 3.77 -27.71
CA MET A 129 11.21 2.36 -27.40
C MET A 129 11.39 1.52 -28.66
N HIS A 130 11.90 0.32 -28.45
CA HIS A 130 12.14 -0.64 -29.50
C HIS A 130 10.84 -1.34 -29.90
N CYS A 131 10.51 -1.37 -31.17
CA CYS A 131 9.40 -2.13 -31.72
C CYS A 131 9.97 -3.11 -32.73
N ASP A 132 9.76 -4.40 -32.53
CA ASP A 132 10.18 -5.44 -33.45
C ASP A 132 9.11 -5.64 -34.51
N ASN A 133 9.52 -5.58 -35.78
CA ASN A 133 8.63 -6.03 -36.84
C ASN A 133 9.03 -7.43 -37.33
N ALA A 134 8.12 -8.11 -38.01
CA ALA A 134 8.29 -9.48 -38.51
C ALA A 134 9.44 -9.72 -39.48
N THR A 135 10.03 -8.71 -39.98
CA THR A 135 11.13 -8.83 -40.97
C THR A 135 12.49 -8.84 -40.28
N GLY A 136 12.52 -8.79 -38.92
CA GLY A 136 13.76 -8.66 -38.17
C GLY A 136 14.39 -7.28 -38.27
N MET A 137 13.66 -6.32 -38.81
CA MET A 137 14.09 -4.92 -38.85
C MET A 137 13.65 -4.24 -37.55
N THR A 138 14.60 -3.69 -36.85
CA THR A 138 14.41 -2.86 -35.68
C THR A 138 13.84 -1.51 -36.12
N THR A 139 12.61 -1.21 -35.67
CA THR A 139 12.03 0.11 -35.83
C THR A 139 11.97 0.83 -34.50
N GLN A 140 12.09 2.14 -34.52
CA GLN A 140 12.07 2.97 -33.31
C GLN A 140 10.76 3.73 -33.22
N CYS A 141 10.08 3.60 -32.08
CA CYS A 141 9.03 4.54 -31.70
C CYS A 141 9.63 5.72 -30.94
N TYR A 142 9.24 6.91 -31.31
CA TYR A 142 9.59 8.14 -30.62
C TYR A 142 8.68 8.30 -29.41
N VAL A 143 9.26 8.49 -28.25
CA VAL A 143 8.50 8.58 -26.97
C VAL A 143 8.66 9.95 -26.35
N THR A 144 7.55 10.55 -25.95
CA THR A 144 7.51 11.77 -25.16
C THR A 144 6.87 11.50 -23.81
N TRP A 145 7.56 11.80 -22.72
CA TRP A 145 7.08 11.66 -21.37
C TRP A 145 6.53 12.96 -20.83
N THR A 146 5.36 12.87 -20.14
CA THR A 146 4.80 13.95 -19.32
C THR A 146 4.97 13.62 -17.83
N GLY A 147 4.50 14.49 -16.93
CA GLY A 147 4.50 14.18 -15.49
C GLY A 147 3.79 12.87 -15.19
N SER A 148 2.58 12.69 -15.71
CA SER A 148 1.69 11.55 -15.41
C SER A 148 1.46 10.59 -16.59
N GLY A 149 2.23 10.68 -17.69
CA GLY A 149 1.96 9.81 -18.82
C GLY A 149 3.08 9.79 -19.85
N LEU A 150 2.79 9.15 -20.97
CA LEU A 150 3.64 9.12 -22.14
C LEU A 150 2.78 9.17 -23.41
N SER A 151 3.38 9.64 -24.48
CA SER A 151 2.87 9.48 -25.84
C SER A 151 3.98 8.93 -26.74
N TRP A 152 3.60 8.20 -27.78
CA TRP A 152 4.57 7.63 -28.72
C TRP A 152 4.00 7.56 -30.12
N TYR A 153 4.88 7.58 -31.12
CA TYR A 153 4.55 7.34 -32.50
C TYR A 153 5.68 6.61 -33.22
N ASN A 154 5.31 5.89 -34.27
CA ASN A 154 6.24 5.36 -35.27
C ASN A 154 5.99 6.05 -36.62
N SER A 155 7.03 6.30 -37.43
CA SER A 155 6.92 7.01 -38.71
C SER A 155 6.45 6.11 -39.84
N ASP A 156 6.59 4.79 -39.73
CA ASP A 156 6.52 3.87 -40.84
C ASP A 156 5.15 3.19 -40.97
N CYS A 157 4.62 2.65 -39.86
CA CYS A 157 3.33 1.97 -39.88
C CYS A 157 2.64 1.86 -38.51
N ALA A 158 1.36 1.52 -38.56
CA ALA A 158 0.53 1.38 -37.36
C ALA A 158 0.91 0.14 -36.50
N SER A 159 1.41 -0.95 -37.13
CA SER A 159 1.87 -2.13 -36.40
C SER A 159 3.04 -1.82 -35.47
N ASP A 160 4.01 -1.10 -35.97
CA ASP A 160 5.20 -0.74 -35.22
C ASP A 160 4.90 0.31 -34.14
N GLN A 161 3.81 1.06 -34.29
CA GLN A 161 3.30 1.98 -33.27
C GLN A 161 2.47 1.28 -32.20
N ASN A 162 2.24 -0.05 -32.28
CA ASN A 162 1.26 -0.78 -31.47
C ASN A 162 -0.16 -0.23 -31.63
N ASN A 163 -0.59 0.01 -32.87
CA ASN A 163 -1.85 0.67 -33.18
C ASN A 163 -2.61 0.09 -34.40
N ASN A 164 -2.41 -1.19 -34.72
CA ASN A 164 -3.17 -1.84 -35.80
C ASN A 164 -4.66 -1.74 -35.55
N SER A 165 -5.40 -1.46 -36.62
CA SER A 165 -6.85 -1.30 -36.56
C SER A 165 -7.53 -2.56 -36.04
N GLY A 166 -8.30 -2.44 -34.97
CA GLY A 166 -9.07 -3.51 -34.35
C GLY A 166 -8.26 -4.45 -33.41
N SER A 167 -6.94 -4.36 -33.38
CA SER A 167 -6.12 -5.13 -32.42
C SER A 167 -6.25 -4.56 -31.01
N ILE A 168 -6.27 -5.44 -30.00
CA ILE A 168 -6.26 -5.04 -28.59
C ILE A 168 -4.83 -5.07 -28.08
N TYR A 169 -4.41 -4.01 -27.43
CA TYR A 169 -3.10 -3.87 -26.79
C TYR A 169 -3.28 -3.75 -25.29
N TYR A 170 -2.60 -4.62 -24.56
CA TYR A 170 -2.55 -4.60 -23.10
C TYR A 170 -1.30 -3.89 -22.62
N TYR A 171 -1.39 -3.17 -21.52
CA TYR A 171 -0.22 -2.52 -20.92
C TYR A 171 -0.14 -2.75 -19.42
N VAL A 172 1.10 -2.72 -18.92
CA VAL A 172 1.44 -2.58 -17.51
C VAL A 172 2.36 -1.38 -17.37
N ALA A 173 2.02 -0.47 -16.47
CA ALA A 173 2.83 0.69 -16.12
C ALA A 173 3.32 0.56 -14.67
N LEU A 174 4.60 0.86 -14.47
CA LEU A 174 5.27 0.93 -13.18
C LEU A 174 5.69 2.37 -12.93
N GLY A 175 5.53 2.85 -11.71
CA GLY A 175 5.88 4.22 -11.38
C GLY A 175 5.84 4.50 -9.88
N TYR A 176 5.71 5.77 -9.52
CA TYR A 176 5.63 6.22 -8.14
C TYR A 176 4.62 7.38 -8.00
N SER A 177 4.10 7.56 -6.79
CA SER A 177 3.24 8.71 -6.47
C SER A 177 4.03 10.02 -6.58
N ALA A 178 3.44 11.05 -7.21
CA ALA A 178 4.03 12.38 -7.32
C ALA A 178 3.98 13.11 -5.98
#